data_1fed8afbed02ebe735fd70bbb334fe2a
#
_entry.id   1fed8afbed02ebe735fd70bbb334fe2a
#
_cell.length_a   1.000
_cell.length_b   1.000
_cell.length_c   1.000
_cell.angle_alpha   90.00
_cell.angle_beta   90.00
_cell.angle_gamma   90.00
#
_symmetry.space_group_name_H-M   'P 1'
#
loop_
_entity.id
_entity.type
_entity.pdbx_description
1 polymer ?
#
loop_
_entity_poly.entity_id
_entity_poly.type
_entity_poly.pdbx_seq_one_letter_code
_entity_poly.pdbx_strand_id
1 'polypeptide(L)'
;MKKLINTVLLLFLIGTVSSCLKSGLDDLEAYNEAEITNLNFEYRWWDEAKDQMAVKTLNIEKQISKDDNLITCKLTVPTASGSFTDAVRQNVSLSNLIAYIDLSTAARIMPLNGAPKLGSPGDFSAKE
;
A
#
# COMPACT_ATOMS: atom_id res chain seq x y z
N MET A 1 42.72 -52.45 11.10
CA MET A 1 42.04 -52.03 9.87
C MET A 1 40.61 -51.52 10.12
N LYS A 2 39.75 -52.19 10.84
CA LYS A 2 38.37 -51.74 11.09
C LYS A 2 38.26 -50.36 11.79
N LYS A 3 39.17 -50.04 12.71
CA LYS A 3 39.18 -48.72 13.40
C LYS A 3 39.61 -47.57 12.49
N LEU A 4 40.51 -47.81 11.55
CA LEU A 4 40.99 -46.82 10.60
C LEU A 4 39.90 -46.48 9.55
N ILE A 5 39.15 -47.49 9.10
CA ILE A 5 38.05 -47.32 8.17
C ILE A 5 36.90 -46.53 8.79
N ASN A 6 36.58 -46.77 10.07
CA ASN A 6 35.55 -46.02 10.77
C ASN A 6 35.95 -44.55 10.98
N THR A 7 37.22 -44.28 11.25
CA THR A 7 37.71 -42.89 11.43
C THR A 7 37.71 -42.12 10.12
N VAL A 8 38.09 -42.77 9.01
CA VAL A 8 38.05 -42.14 7.67
C VAL A 8 36.60 -41.91 7.23
N LEU A 9 35.71 -42.85 7.51
CA LEU A 9 34.28 -42.71 7.18
C LEU A 9 33.64 -41.56 7.99
N LEU A 10 34.00 -41.40 9.28
CA LEU A 10 33.51 -40.33 10.13
C LEU A 10 34.02 -38.95 9.66
N LEU A 11 35.29 -38.87 9.23
CA LEU A 11 35.86 -37.64 8.68
C LEU A 11 35.20 -37.23 7.33
N PHE A 12 34.82 -38.23 6.53
CA PHE A 12 34.12 -37.96 5.26
C PHE A 12 32.69 -37.49 5.48
N LEU A 13 32.00 -37.92 6.54
CA LEU A 13 30.66 -37.49 6.89
C LEU A 13 30.62 -36.02 7.41
N ILE A 14 31.68 -35.58 8.06
CA ILE A 14 31.77 -34.21 8.60
C ILE A 14 32.04 -33.18 7.46
N GLY A 15 32.68 -33.62 6.35
CA GLY A 15 33.01 -32.77 5.22
C GLY A 15 31.81 -32.39 4.31
N THR A 16 30.69 -33.10 4.42
CA THR A 16 29.55 -32.90 3.49
C THR A 16 28.47 -31.97 4.00
N VAL A 17 28.51 -31.50 5.23
CA VAL A 17 27.49 -30.59 5.80
C VAL A 17 27.82 -29.08 5.65
N SER A 18 28.98 -28.70 5.13
CA SER A 18 29.35 -27.29 5.00
C SER A 18 29.08 -26.69 3.61
N SER A 19 28.44 -27.43 2.70
CA SER A 19 28.26 -27.00 1.32
C SER A 19 26.86 -26.47 0.98
N CYS A 20 25.90 -26.43 1.90
CA CYS A 20 24.52 -26.05 1.57
C CYS A 20 24.07 -24.69 2.10
N LEU A 21 24.94 -23.86 2.68
CA LEU A 21 24.53 -22.58 3.24
C LEU A 21 25.02 -21.34 2.46
N LYS A 22 25.61 -21.50 1.30
CA LYS A 22 26.15 -20.37 0.51
C LYS A 22 25.80 -20.35 -0.97
N SER A 23 24.85 -21.13 -1.43
CA SER A 23 24.47 -21.06 -2.84
C SER A 23 22.99 -20.69 -2.95
N GLY A 24 22.72 -19.43 -3.34
CA GLY A 24 21.44 -19.05 -3.87
C GLY A 24 20.58 -18.06 -3.06
N LEU A 25 21.16 -17.39 -2.08
CA LEU A 25 20.67 -16.05 -1.73
C LEU A 25 21.55 -15.09 -2.52
N ASP A 26 21.26 -14.95 -3.82
CA ASP A 26 21.58 -13.70 -4.49
C ASP A 26 21.07 -12.60 -3.57
N ASP A 27 21.91 -11.60 -3.32
CA ASP A 27 21.53 -10.42 -2.55
C ASP A 27 20.14 -10.03 -3.05
N LEU A 28 19.13 -10.30 -2.24
CA LEU A 28 17.81 -9.76 -2.48
C LEU A 28 18.06 -8.26 -2.52
N GLU A 29 17.99 -7.68 -3.72
CA GLU A 29 18.08 -6.24 -3.86
C GLU A 29 17.13 -5.67 -2.83
N ALA A 30 17.71 -5.09 -1.79
CA ALA A 30 16.93 -4.36 -0.80
C ALA A 30 16.29 -3.24 -1.61
N TYR A 31 14.99 -3.35 -1.87
CA TYR A 31 14.22 -2.28 -2.48
C TYR A 31 14.33 -1.08 -1.56
N ASN A 32 15.32 -0.23 -1.82
CA ASN A 32 15.56 1.00 -1.07
C ASN A 32 14.56 2.11 -1.41
N GLU A 33 13.62 1.84 -2.33
CA GLU A 33 12.67 2.81 -2.81
C GLU A 33 11.29 2.56 -2.21
N ALA A 34 10.99 3.29 -1.13
CA ALA A 34 9.64 3.42 -0.63
C ALA A 34 8.91 4.48 -1.48
N GLU A 35 8.26 4.05 -2.55
CA GLU A 35 7.52 4.96 -3.43
C GLU A 35 6.01 4.80 -3.27
N ILE A 36 5.32 5.94 -3.29
CA ILE A 36 3.87 5.98 -3.51
C ILE A 36 3.65 5.94 -5.02
N THR A 37 3.05 4.86 -5.49
CA THR A 37 2.82 4.63 -6.92
C THR A 37 1.47 5.16 -7.38
N ASN A 38 0.50 5.19 -6.48
CA ASN A 38 -0.82 5.72 -6.77
C ASN A 38 -1.52 6.25 -5.51
N LEU A 39 -2.48 7.15 -5.71
CA LEU A 39 -3.33 7.71 -4.66
C LEU A 39 -4.71 7.96 -5.26
N ASN A 40 -5.73 7.42 -4.62
CA ASN A 40 -7.13 7.59 -5.01
C ASN A 40 -7.98 7.97 -3.81
N PHE A 41 -9.05 8.70 -4.07
CA PHE A 41 -10.07 9.04 -3.09
C PHE A 41 -11.43 8.56 -3.55
N GLU A 42 -12.21 8.02 -2.61
CA GLU A 42 -13.55 7.54 -2.82
C GLU A 42 -14.52 8.21 -1.84
N TYR A 43 -15.74 8.41 -2.32
CA TYR A 43 -16.90 8.77 -1.51
C TYR A 43 -17.87 7.60 -1.47
N ARG A 44 -18.41 7.28 -0.31
CA ARG A 44 -19.38 6.20 -0.10
C ARG A 44 -20.67 6.74 0.49
N TRP A 45 -21.79 6.22 0.02
CA TRP A 45 -23.12 6.53 0.53
C TRP A 45 -24.01 5.30 0.50
N TRP A 46 -25.09 5.36 1.25
CA TRP A 46 -26.12 4.33 1.18
C TRP A 46 -27.05 4.62 0.01
N ASP A 47 -27.18 3.70 -0.93
CA ASP A 47 -28.12 3.75 -2.04
C ASP A 47 -29.42 3.06 -1.62
N GLU A 48 -30.42 3.83 -1.17
CA GLU A 48 -31.71 3.31 -0.69
C GLU A 48 -32.47 2.53 -1.76
N ALA A 49 -32.34 2.92 -3.02
CA ALA A 49 -33.02 2.26 -4.13
C ALA A 49 -32.51 0.83 -4.39
N LYS A 50 -31.26 0.57 -4.03
CA LYS A 50 -30.59 -0.73 -4.20
C LYS A 50 -30.31 -1.45 -2.88
N ASP A 51 -30.62 -0.81 -1.76
CA ASP A 51 -30.37 -1.32 -0.42
C ASP A 51 -28.90 -1.76 -0.23
N GLN A 52 -27.96 -0.94 -0.68
CA GLN A 52 -26.53 -1.24 -0.60
C GLN A 52 -25.64 -0.01 -0.52
N MET A 53 -24.40 -0.21 -0.03
CA MET A 53 -23.38 0.83 -0.12
C MET A 53 -22.96 1.06 -1.56
N ALA A 54 -23.03 2.30 -1.99
CA ALA A 54 -22.54 2.75 -3.29
C ALA A 54 -21.22 3.51 -3.12
N VAL A 55 -20.41 3.51 -4.16
CA VAL A 55 -19.07 4.09 -4.19
C VAL A 55 -18.89 4.95 -5.43
N LYS A 56 -18.24 6.10 -5.27
CA LYS A 56 -17.79 6.96 -6.38
C LYS A 56 -16.36 7.36 -6.15
N THR A 57 -15.49 7.02 -7.10
CA THR A 57 -14.11 7.51 -7.12
C THR A 57 -14.09 8.97 -7.60
N LEU A 58 -13.35 9.82 -6.90
CA LEU A 58 -13.16 11.21 -7.26
C LEU A 58 -12.11 11.35 -8.38
N ASN A 59 -12.25 12.39 -9.18
CA ASN A 59 -11.20 12.75 -10.13
C ASN A 59 -10.05 13.40 -9.37
N ILE A 60 -8.82 12.97 -9.64
CA ILE A 60 -7.64 13.44 -8.96
C ILE A 60 -6.58 13.90 -9.96
N GLU A 61 -6.11 15.13 -9.77
CA GLU A 61 -4.88 15.63 -10.37
C GLU A 61 -3.81 15.63 -9.29
N LYS A 62 -2.76 14.84 -9.46
CA LYS A 62 -1.70 14.69 -8.46
C LYS A 62 -0.35 15.17 -8.99
N GLN A 63 0.40 15.84 -8.13
CA GLN A 63 1.78 16.22 -8.34
C GLN A 63 2.62 15.63 -7.22
N ILE A 64 3.62 14.84 -7.60
CA ILE A 64 4.56 14.22 -6.66
C ILE A 64 5.88 14.96 -6.81
N SER A 65 6.29 15.66 -5.75
CA SER A 65 7.61 16.28 -5.65
C SER A 65 8.50 15.36 -4.80
N LYS A 66 9.47 14.72 -5.44
CA LYS A 66 10.43 13.84 -4.74
C LYS A 66 11.41 14.67 -3.91
N ASP A 67 11.76 15.86 -4.37
CA ASP A 67 12.73 16.74 -3.71
C ASP A 67 12.20 17.31 -2.39
N ASP A 68 10.89 17.59 -2.35
CA ASP A 68 10.21 18.15 -1.17
C ASP A 68 9.53 17.09 -0.31
N ASN A 69 9.53 15.83 -0.73
CA ASN A 69 8.76 14.74 -0.13
C ASN A 69 7.26 15.08 0.02
N LEU A 70 6.73 15.77 -0.97
CA LEU A 70 5.37 16.31 -0.96
C LEU A 70 4.54 15.74 -2.09
N ILE A 71 3.30 15.37 -1.77
CA ILE A 71 2.27 15.02 -2.75
C ILE A 71 1.14 16.03 -2.64
N THR A 72 0.93 16.77 -3.71
CA THR A 72 -0.21 17.69 -3.81
C THR A 72 -1.28 17.06 -4.68
N CYS A 73 -2.51 17.07 -4.18
CA CYS A 73 -3.67 16.50 -4.85
C CYS A 73 -4.77 17.54 -5.01
N LYS A 74 -5.26 17.69 -6.23
CA LYS A 74 -6.48 18.43 -6.50
C LYS A 74 -7.60 17.44 -6.79
N LEU A 75 -8.61 17.44 -5.93
CA LEU A 75 -9.77 16.59 -6.05
C LEU A 75 -10.91 17.32 -6.74
N THR A 76 -11.57 16.65 -7.68
CA THR A 76 -12.76 17.15 -8.35
C THR A 76 -13.88 16.13 -8.24
N VAL A 77 -15.04 16.58 -7.76
CA VAL A 77 -16.22 15.73 -7.67
C VAL A 77 -16.76 15.47 -9.08
N PRO A 78 -16.89 14.19 -9.49
CA PRO A 78 -17.42 13.84 -10.81
C PRO A 78 -18.83 14.37 -11.03
N THR A 79 -19.24 14.42 -12.29
CA THR A 79 -20.62 14.74 -12.66
C THR A 79 -21.58 13.67 -12.18
N ALA A 80 -22.82 14.05 -11.89
CA ALA A 80 -23.87 13.13 -11.49
C ALA A 80 -24.10 12.05 -12.57
N SER A 81 -24.25 10.80 -12.14
CA SER A 81 -24.54 9.66 -13.03
C SER A 81 -25.13 8.48 -12.25
N GLY A 82 -26.20 7.88 -12.76
CA GLY A 82 -26.86 6.76 -12.09
C GLY A 82 -27.32 7.09 -10.67
N SER A 83 -26.94 6.27 -9.69
CA SER A 83 -27.25 6.51 -8.28
C SER A 83 -26.43 7.64 -7.63
N PHE A 84 -25.37 8.11 -8.28
CA PHE A 84 -24.63 9.29 -7.86
C PHE A 84 -25.35 10.55 -8.38
N THR A 85 -26.44 10.89 -7.72
CA THR A 85 -27.29 12.04 -8.07
C THR A 85 -26.65 13.36 -7.65
N ASP A 86 -27.21 14.50 -8.11
CA ASP A 86 -26.72 15.81 -7.67
C ASP A 86 -26.91 16.02 -6.16
N ALA A 87 -27.95 15.47 -5.56
CA ALA A 87 -28.15 15.50 -4.12
C ALA A 87 -27.03 14.75 -3.36
N VAL A 88 -26.66 13.56 -3.82
CA VAL A 88 -25.53 12.78 -3.26
C VAL A 88 -24.22 13.54 -3.48
N ARG A 89 -24.03 14.10 -4.66
CA ARG A 89 -22.85 14.86 -5.03
C ARG A 89 -22.58 16.05 -4.12
N GLN A 90 -23.63 16.76 -3.69
CA GLN A 90 -23.53 17.91 -2.78
C GLN A 90 -23.05 17.53 -1.37
N ASN A 91 -23.18 16.26 -0.98
CA ASN A 91 -22.72 15.76 0.31
C ASN A 91 -21.24 15.35 0.32
N VAL A 92 -20.58 15.36 -0.84
CA VAL A 92 -19.16 15.03 -0.93
C VAL A 92 -18.34 16.16 -0.30
N SER A 93 -17.57 15.85 0.72
CA SER A 93 -16.67 16.80 1.37
C SER A 93 -15.38 16.12 1.81
N LEU A 94 -14.32 16.89 2.02
CA LEU A 94 -13.04 16.37 2.51
C LEU A 94 -13.15 15.70 3.88
N SER A 95 -14.20 15.99 4.65
CA SER A 95 -14.40 15.41 5.97
C SER A 95 -14.94 13.97 5.97
N ASN A 96 -15.29 13.41 4.80
CA ASN A 96 -15.93 12.08 4.71
C ASN A 96 -15.45 11.26 3.50
N LEU A 97 -14.19 11.38 3.14
CA LEU A 97 -13.59 10.61 2.05
C LEU A 97 -12.85 9.37 2.57
N ILE A 98 -12.59 8.47 1.66
CA ILE A 98 -11.73 7.31 1.89
C ILE A 98 -10.54 7.42 0.95
N ALA A 99 -9.32 7.43 1.50
CA ALA A 99 -8.11 7.44 0.71
C ALA A 99 -7.52 6.04 0.57
N TYR A 100 -7.07 5.71 -0.62
CA TYR A 100 -6.31 4.51 -0.94
C TYR A 100 -4.98 4.90 -1.54
N ILE A 101 -3.91 4.29 -1.08
CA ILE A 101 -2.55 4.53 -1.55
C ILE A 101 -1.95 3.21 -1.97
N ASP A 102 -1.41 3.17 -3.19
CA ASP A 102 -0.61 2.06 -3.67
C ASP A 102 0.87 2.37 -3.42
N LEU A 103 1.58 1.41 -2.87
CA LEU A 103 2.98 1.53 -2.51
C LEU A 103 3.82 0.53 -3.31
N SER A 104 5.11 0.82 -3.44
CA SER A 104 6.08 -0.17 -3.89
C SER A 104 6.10 -1.38 -2.94
N THR A 105 6.50 -2.56 -3.45
CA THR A 105 6.32 -3.86 -2.79
C THR A 105 6.86 -3.96 -1.37
N ALA A 106 7.92 -3.24 -1.04
CA ALA A 106 8.56 -3.28 0.29
C ALA A 106 8.18 -2.09 1.19
N ALA A 107 7.41 -1.13 0.67
CA ALA A 107 7.04 0.08 1.41
C ALA A 107 5.90 -0.17 2.40
N ARG A 108 5.92 0.60 3.48
CA ARG A 108 4.83 0.67 4.46
C ARG A 108 4.49 2.13 4.71
N ILE A 109 3.21 2.39 4.94
CA ILE A 109 2.72 3.72 5.29
C ILE A 109 1.98 3.67 6.62
N MET A 110 2.21 4.66 7.45
CA MET A 110 1.49 4.87 8.70
C MET A 110 1.05 6.32 8.79
N PRO A 111 -0.22 6.59 9.11
CA PRO A 111 -0.68 7.94 9.39
C PRO A 111 0.07 8.52 10.60
N LEU A 112 0.49 9.77 10.50
CA LEU A 112 1.14 10.52 11.57
C LEU A 112 0.25 11.70 12.01
N ASN A 113 0.48 12.21 13.22
CA ASN A 113 -0.13 13.43 13.73
C ASN A 113 -1.67 13.49 13.64
N GLY A 114 -2.33 12.33 13.77
CA GLY A 114 -3.79 12.27 13.68
C GLY A 114 -4.36 12.23 12.27
N ALA A 115 -3.52 12.08 11.25
CA ALA A 115 -3.97 11.88 9.87
C ALA A 115 -4.95 10.70 9.76
N PRO A 116 -5.95 10.77 8.87
CA PRO A 116 -6.95 9.72 8.72
C PRO A 116 -6.33 8.39 8.32
N LYS A 117 -6.93 7.29 8.79
CA LYS A 117 -6.52 5.95 8.37
C LYS A 117 -6.91 5.71 6.92
N LEU A 118 -5.99 5.15 6.15
CA LEU A 118 -6.26 4.72 4.78
C LEU A 118 -7.29 3.58 4.74
N GLY A 119 -8.09 3.54 3.69
CA GLY A 119 -9.13 2.52 3.51
C GLY A 119 -10.35 2.66 4.43
N SER A 120 -10.44 3.71 5.21
CA SER A 120 -11.57 4.02 6.11
C SER A 120 -12.03 5.46 5.89
N PRO A 121 -13.33 5.77 6.14
CA PRO A 121 -13.79 7.15 6.10
C PRO A 121 -13.01 8.02 7.09
N GLY A 122 -12.56 9.17 6.62
CA GLY A 122 -11.76 10.09 7.41
C GLY A 122 -11.95 11.55 7.01
N ASP A 123 -11.45 12.43 7.85
CA ASP A 123 -11.45 13.87 7.62
C ASP A 123 -10.09 14.32 7.08
N PHE A 124 -10.08 14.69 5.81
CA PHE A 124 -8.91 15.22 5.08
C PHE A 124 -8.99 16.74 4.91
N SER A 125 -9.84 17.41 5.67
CA SER A 125 -10.00 18.88 5.59
C SER A 125 -8.91 19.65 6.33
N ALA A 126 -8.19 19.00 7.24
CA ALA A 126 -7.09 19.63 7.96
C ALA A 126 -5.99 20.05 6.96
N LYS A 127 -5.57 21.30 7.03
CA LYS A 127 -4.38 21.79 6.33
C LYS A 127 -3.21 21.61 7.28
N GLU A 128 -2.24 20.83 6.86
CA GLU A 128 -0.93 20.83 7.50
C GLU A 128 -0.13 22.06 7.08
#